data_d05306d75f90bd98a364b0bb76dd72be
#
_entry.id   d05306d75f90bd98a364b0bb76dd72be
#
_cell.length_a   1.000
_cell.length_b   1.000
_cell.length_c   1.000
_cell.angle_alpha   90.00
_cell.angle_beta   90.00
_cell.angle_gamma   90.00
#
_symmetry.space_group_name_H-M   'P 1'
#
loop_
_entity.id
_entity.type
_entity.pdbx_description
1 polymer ?
#
loop_
_entity_poly.entity_id
_entity_poly.type
_entity_poly.pdbx_seq_one_letter_code
_entity_poly.pdbx_strand_id
1 'polypeptide(L)'
;MKNNKGFTLIELLVVVAIIGILAAVGVVAYNGYTASAKANASKTMHSQAVKYISAEIQKCSLGESKFMGTNQDCPATAAKAVSGAVNTMTDKNPYDTSNNAVKSSSSFVAGQVSVSSSGSTVTVKTCTKSGCGSSDQLTASISVD
;
A
#
# COMPACT_ATOMS: atom_id res chain seq x y z
N MET A 1 38.79 46.95 -24.81
CA MET A 1 38.64 45.56 -25.28
C MET A 1 37.46 44.87 -24.58
N LYS A 2 36.47 44.59 -25.36
CA LYS A 2 35.35 43.81 -24.83
C LYS A 2 35.76 42.36 -24.71
N ASN A 3 35.93 41.85 -23.52
CA ASN A 3 36.01 40.43 -23.24
C ASN A 3 34.61 39.81 -23.44
N ASN A 4 34.28 39.47 -24.65
CA ASN A 4 33.10 38.69 -24.91
C ASN A 4 33.37 37.24 -24.53
N LYS A 5 33.19 36.93 -23.26
CA LYS A 5 33.16 35.56 -22.79
C LYS A 5 31.74 35.00 -22.93
N GLY A 6 31.35 34.76 -24.17
CA GLY A 6 30.13 34.03 -24.46
C GLY A 6 30.41 32.54 -24.52
N PHE A 7 29.38 31.72 -24.27
CA PHE A 7 29.47 30.30 -24.47
C PHE A 7 29.72 29.96 -25.95
N THR A 8 30.63 29.03 -26.20
CA THR A 8 30.81 28.47 -27.53
C THR A 8 29.70 27.46 -27.83
N LEU A 9 29.46 27.21 -29.12
CA LEU A 9 28.47 26.25 -29.58
C LEU A 9 28.76 24.85 -29.04
N ILE A 10 30.03 24.46 -28.97
CA ILE A 10 30.49 23.17 -28.46
C ILE A 10 30.21 23.04 -26.97
N GLU A 11 30.48 24.07 -26.18
CA GLU A 11 30.20 24.09 -24.74
C GLU A 11 28.72 23.89 -24.45
N LEU A 12 27.86 24.56 -25.22
CA LEU A 12 26.43 24.42 -25.12
C LEU A 12 25.94 23.00 -25.50
N LEU A 13 26.48 22.45 -26.60
CA LEU A 13 26.16 21.12 -27.08
C LEU A 13 26.55 20.04 -26.05
N VAL A 14 27.75 20.14 -25.48
CA VAL A 14 28.23 19.20 -24.46
C VAL A 14 27.34 19.23 -23.21
N VAL A 15 26.96 20.42 -22.75
CA VAL A 15 26.08 20.58 -21.59
C VAL A 15 24.71 19.95 -21.85
N VAL A 16 24.10 20.20 -22.98
CA VAL A 16 22.80 19.64 -23.36
C VAL A 16 22.89 18.12 -23.50
N ALA A 17 23.97 17.60 -24.09
CA ALA A 17 24.19 16.16 -24.20
C ALA A 17 24.29 15.48 -22.82
N ILE A 18 25.05 16.06 -21.90
CA ILE A 18 25.19 15.55 -20.52
C ILE A 18 23.86 15.58 -19.79
N ILE A 19 23.13 16.68 -19.86
CA ILE A 19 21.79 16.81 -19.25
C ILE A 19 20.85 15.76 -19.83
N GLY A 20 20.87 15.53 -21.14
CA GLY A 20 20.05 14.52 -21.79
C GLY A 20 20.33 13.10 -21.30
N ILE A 21 21.62 12.75 -21.16
CA ILE A 21 22.02 11.45 -20.64
C ILE A 21 21.60 11.30 -19.16
N LEU A 22 21.87 12.29 -18.34
CA LEU A 22 21.51 12.27 -16.92
C LEU A 22 19.99 12.20 -16.71
N ALA A 23 19.22 12.92 -17.52
CA ALA A 23 17.77 12.87 -17.49
C ALA A 23 17.24 11.48 -17.85
N ALA A 24 17.79 10.85 -18.89
CA ALA A 24 17.37 9.52 -19.30
C ALA A 24 17.64 8.46 -18.20
N VAL A 25 18.84 8.48 -17.63
CA VAL A 25 19.20 7.58 -16.52
C VAL A 25 18.39 7.87 -15.27
N GLY A 26 18.17 9.15 -14.96
CA GLY A 26 17.40 9.59 -13.80
C GLY A 26 15.95 9.12 -13.85
N VAL A 27 15.30 9.18 -15.01
CA VAL A 27 13.91 8.71 -15.18
C VAL A 27 13.79 7.20 -14.93
N VAL A 28 14.71 6.41 -15.46
CA VAL A 28 14.70 4.94 -15.27
C VAL A 28 14.93 4.59 -13.81
N ALA A 29 15.90 5.21 -13.16
CA ALA A 29 16.19 5.01 -11.74
C ALA A 29 15.01 5.44 -10.85
N TYR A 30 14.40 6.58 -11.15
CA TYR A 30 13.23 7.09 -10.41
C TYR A 30 12.03 6.13 -10.52
N ASN A 31 11.74 5.63 -11.72
CA ASN A 31 10.65 4.68 -11.93
C ASN A 31 10.88 3.37 -11.17
N GLY A 32 12.11 2.85 -11.16
CA GLY A 32 12.47 1.67 -10.38
C GLY A 32 12.33 1.89 -8.87
N TYR A 33 12.76 3.05 -8.39
CA TYR A 33 12.64 3.43 -6.98
C TYR A 33 11.16 3.56 -6.56
N THR A 34 10.32 4.22 -7.34
CA THR A 34 8.90 4.38 -7.03
C THR A 34 8.16 3.06 -7.04
N ALA A 35 8.47 2.16 -7.97
CA ALA A 35 7.89 0.81 -8.01
C ALA A 35 8.23 0.02 -6.74
N SER A 36 9.48 0.06 -6.30
CA SER A 36 9.92 -0.57 -5.05
C SER A 36 9.25 0.06 -3.83
N ALA A 37 9.13 1.37 -3.79
CA ALA A 37 8.47 2.09 -2.70
C ALA A 37 6.99 1.71 -2.58
N LYS A 38 6.27 1.61 -3.69
CA LYS A 38 4.86 1.18 -3.72
C LYS A 38 4.70 -0.26 -3.25
N ALA A 39 5.59 -1.17 -3.70
CA ALA A 39 5.59 -2.56 -3.27
C ALA A 39 5.83 -2.68 -1.76
N ASN A 40 6.81 -1.95 -1.23
CA ASN A 40 7.12 -1.95 0.20
C ASN A 40 6.00 -1.33 1.03
N ALA A 41 5.37 -0.24 0.56
CA ALA A 41 4.21 0.37 1.20
C ALA A 41 3.04 -0.63 1.27
N SER A 42 2.78 -1.37 0.20
CA SER A 42 1.73 -2.39 0.16
C SER A 42 1.99 -3.52 1.15
N LYS A 43 3.24 -3.99 1.25
CA LYS A 43 3.64 -5.00 2.25
C LYS A 43 3.45 -4.50 3.68
N THR A 44 3.82 -3.27 3.94
CA THR A 44 3.66 -2.63 5.25
C THR A 44 2.20 -2.52 5.63
N MET A 45 1.34 -2.06 4.72
CA MET A 45 -0.10 -1.94 4.95
C MET A 45 -0.75 -3.31 5.19
N HIS A 46 -0.34 -4.34 4.46
CA HIS A 46 -0.80 -5.71 4.69
C HIS A 46 -0.48 -6.16 6.12
N SER A 47 0.76 -5.99 6.55
CA SER A 47 1.21 -6.35 7.90
C SER A 47 0.48 -5.55 8.98
N GLN A 48 0.31 -4.25 8.78
CA GLN A 48 -0.44 -3.39 9.69
C GLN A 48 -1.90 -3.81 9.81
N ALA A 49 -2.55 -4.13 8.69
CA ALA A 49 -3.93 -4.58 8.67
C ALA A 49 -4.11 -5.90 9.45
N VAL A 50 -3.24 -6.87 9.23
CA VAL A 50 -3.26 -8.16 9.93
C VAL A 50 -3.11 -7.96 11.43
N LYS A 51 -2.12 -7.17 11.84
CA LYS A 51 -1.85 -6.87 13.25
C LYS A 51 -2.99 -6.11 13.91
N TYR A 52 -3.50 -5.10 13.23
CA TYR A 52 -4.61 -4.27 13.73
C TYR A 52 -5.87 -5.12 13.94
N ILE A 53 -6.28 -5.88 12.94
CA ILE A 53 -7.46 -6.73 13.01
C ILE A 53 -7.31 -7.77 14.14
N SER A 54 -6.16 -8.41 14.23
CA SER A 54 -5.88 -9.39 15.27
C SER A 54 -5.96 -8.78 16.68
N ALA A 55 -5.33 -7.62 16.87
CA ALA A 55 -5.33 -6.92 18.15
C ALA A 55 -6.73 -6.45 18.55
N GLU A 56 -7.48 -5.91 17.60
CA GLU A 56 -8.83 -5.41 17.86
C GLU A 56 -9.82 -6.54 18.23
N ILE A 57 -9.72 -7.68 17.57
CA ILE A 57 -10.53 -8.87 17.91
C ILE A 57 -10.25 -9.31 19.35
N GLN A 58 -9.00 -9.29 19.79
CA GLN A 58 -8.61 -9.66 21.15
C GLN A 58 -9.25 -8.78 22.24
N LYS A 59 -9.58 -7.53 21.92
CA LYS A 59 -10.23 -6.62 22.88
C LYS A 59 -11.55 -7.21 23.43
N CYS A 60 -12.34 -7.81 22.56
CA CYS A 60 -13.60 -8.45 22.99
C CYS A 60 -13.34 -9.62 23.97
N SER A 61 -12.29 -10.38 23.74
CA SER A 61 -11.89 -11.47 24.63
C SER A 61 -11.40 -10.96 26.00
N LEU A 62 -10.88 -9.74 26.03
CA LEU A 62 -10.39 -9.09 27.26
C LEU A 62 -11.50 -8.35 28.04
N GLY A 63 -12.75 -8.39 27.58
CA GLY A 63 -13.88 -7.80 28.26
C GLY A 63 -14.26 -6.39 27.79
N GLU A 64 -13.62 -5.88 26.74
CA GLU A 64 -14.04 -4.61 26.13
C GLU A 64 -15.42 -4.75 25.49
N SER A 65 -16.20 -3.68 25.52
CA SER A 65 -17.54 -3.65 24.91
C SER A 65 -17.51 -3.35 23.43
N LYS A 66 -16.42 -2.75 22.95
CA LYS A 66 -16.24 -2.32 21.55
C LYS A 66 -14.85 -2.66 21.03
N PHE A 67 -14.76 -2.84 19.73
CA PHE A 67 -13.51 -3.07 19.02
C PHE A 67 -13.49 -2.31 17.69
N MET A 68 -12.43 -2.42 16.90
CA MET A 68 -12.21 -1.65 15.66
C MET A 68 -12.35 -0.14 15.91
N GLY A 69 -11.56 0.39 16.85
CA GLY A 69 -11.56 1.81 17.17
C GLY A 69 -12.90 2.32 17.68
N THR A 70 -13.68 1.51 18.38
CA THR A 70 -15.06 1.77 18.83
C THR A 70 -16.13 1.70 17.73
N ASN A 71 -15.74 1.31 16.51
CA ASN A 71 -16.66 1.21 15.37
C ASN A 71 -17.64 0.04 15.47
N GLN A 72 -17.23 -1.04 16.13
CA GLN A 72 -18.01 -2.28 16.23
C GLN A 72 -18.22 -2.71 17.68
N ASP A 73 -19.39 -3.27 17.96
CA ASP A 73 -19.73 -3.82 19.28
C ASP A 73 -19.28 -5.27 19.40
N CYS A 74 -18.79 -5.64 20.58
CA CYS A 74 -18.53 -7.02 20.92
C CYS A 74 -19.85 -7.81 21.11
N PRO A 75 -19.89 -9.09 20.82
CA PRO A 75 -18.77 -9.98 20.49
C PRO A 75 -18.23 -9.75 19.08
N ALA A 76 -16.94 -10.06 18.90
CA ALA A 76 -16.29 -9.97 17.60
C ALA A 76 -16.83 -11.07 16.67
N THR A 77 -17.08 -10.69 15.42
CA THR A 77 -17.35 -11.61 14.33
C THR A 77 -16.46 -11.26 13.13
N ALA A 78 -16.23 -12.20 12.26
CA ALA A 78 -15.42 -11.93 11.07
C ALA A 78 -16.02 -10.81 10.21
N ALA A 79 -17.34 -10.79 10.04
CA ALA A 79 -18.04 -9.74 9.29
C ALA A 79 -17.87 -8.36 9.91
N LYS A 80 -18.00 -8.25 11.25
CA LYS A 80 -17.77 -6.99 11.97
C LYS A 80 -16.32 -6.55 11.88
N ALA A 81 -15.38 -7.48 11.95
CA ALA A 81 -13.96 -7.19 11.80
C ALA A 81 -13.64 -6.59 10.41
N VAL A 82 -14.21 -7.16 9.36
CA VAL A 82 -14.08 -6.63 7.99
C VAL A 82 -14.68 -5.23 7.87
N SER A 83 -15.90 -5.03 8.32
CA SER A 83 -16.57 -3.72 8.28
C SER A 83 -15.80 -2.67 9.09
N GLY A 84 -15.34 -3.03 10.27
CA GLY A 84 -14.56 -2.16 11.14
C GLY A 84 -13.22 -1.78 10.52
N ALA A 85 -12.52 -2.72 9.93
CA ALA A 85 -11.25 -2.47 9.25
C ALA A 85 -11.41 -1.50 8.09
N VAL A 86 -12.42 -1.70 7.25
CA VAL A 86 -12.71 -0.81 6.12
C VAL A 86 -13.03 0.62 6.58
N ASN A 87 -13.75 0.76 7.70
CA ASN A 87 -14.16 2.07 8.22
C ASN A 87 -13.04 2.79 8.97
N THR A 88 -12.10 2.08 9.57
CA THR A 88 -11.06 2.68 10.44
C THR A 88 -9.71 2.83 9.74
N MET A 89 -9.39 1.96 8.79
CA MET A 89 -8.12 2.00 8.07
C MET A 89 -8.29 2.78 6.76
N THR A 90 -7.93 4.05 6.79
CA THR A 90 -8.18 5.00 5.69
C THR A 90 -6.95 5.36 4.87
N ASP A 91 -5.85 4.66 5.07
CA ASP A 91 -4.63 4.84 4.26
C ASP A 91 -4.92 4.60 2.77
N LYS A 92 -4.29 5.40 1.93
CA LYS A 92 -4.54 5.36 0.48
C LYS A 92 -3.74 4.24 -0.19
N ASN A 93 -4.35 3.68 -1.23
CA ASN A 93 -3.67 2.71 -2.09
C ASN A 93 -2.48 3.37 -2.81
N PRO A 94 -1.26 2.84 -2.70
CA PRO A 94 -0.08 3.41 -3.36
C PRO A 94 -0.16 3.44 -4.89
N TYR A 95 -0.97 2.57 -5.49
CA TYR A 95 -1.17 2.49 -6.94
C TYR A 95 -2.41 3.26 -7.42
N ASP A 96 -3.30 3.64 -6.51
CA ASP A 96 -4.51 4.41 -6.80
C ASP A 96 -4.88 5.27 -5.59
N THR A 97 -4.26 6.44 -5.50
CA THR A 97 -4.39 7.35 -4.36
C THR A 97 -5.77 7.99 -4.22
N SER A 98 -6.67 7.79 -5.18
CA SER A 98 -8.06 8.20 -5.07
C SER A 98 -8.90 7.25 -4.21
N ASN A 99 -8.40 6.04 -3.97
CA ASN A 99 -9.05 5.00 -3.19
C ASN A 99 -8.28 4.65 -1.92
N ASN A 100 -9.00 4.24 -0.88
CA ASN A 100 -8.39 3.65 0.30
C ASN A 100 -7.82 2.27 -0.04
N ALA A 101 -6.72 1.91 0.61
CA ALA A 101 -6.08 0.62 0.41
C ALA A 101 -6.93 -0.54 0.96
N VAL A 102 -7.51 -0.36 2.15
CA VAL A 102 -8.32 -1.41 2.79
C VAL A 102 -9.74 -1.39 2.24
N LYS A 103 -10.13 -2.48 1.63
CA LYS A 103 -11.48 -2.65 1.04
C LYS A 103 -12.05 -4.03 1.34
N SER A 104 -13.37 -4.09 1.45
CA SER A 104 -14.11 -5.35 1.53
C SER A 104 -14.11 -6.02 0.16
N SER A 105 -13.26 -7.01 -0.02
CA SER A 105 -13.07 -7.74 -1.27
C SER A 105 -12.32 -9.04 -1.01
N SER A 106 -12.44 -10.00 -1.90
CA SER A 106 -11.66 -11.23 -1.91
C SER A 106 -10.67 -11.32 -3.06
N SER A 107 -10.59 -10.25 -3.87
CA SER A 107 -9.75 -10.20 -5.07
C SER A 107 -8.39 -9.58 -4.78
N PHE A 108 -7.37 -9.99 -5.54
CA PHE A 108 -6.07 -9.33 -5.54
C PHE A 108 -6.10 -8.13 -6.50
N VAL A 109 -5.87 -6.95 -5.95
CA VAL A 109 -5.77 -5.70 -6.70
C VAL A 109 -4.50 -4.98 -6.24
N ALA A 110 -3.71 -4.44 -7.17
CA ALA A 110 -2.44 -3.80 -6.85
C ALA A 110 -2.58 -2.72 -5.76
N GLY A 111 -1.81 -2.87 -4.69
CA GLY A 111 -1.80 -1.96 -3.54
C GLY A 111 -3.04 -2.01 -2.65
N GLN A 112 -4.02 -2.81 -2.98
CA GLN A 112 -5.23 -2.98 -2.17
C GLN A 112 -5.02 -4.08 -1.12
N VAL A 113 -5.42 -3.78 0.10
CA VAL A 113 -5.55 -4.76 1.18
C VAL A 113 -7.01 -5.20 1.19
N SER A 114 -7.28 -6.32 0.53
CA SER A 114 -8.62 -6.87 0.42
C SER A 114 -8.94 -7.73 1.65
N VAL A 115 -9.94 -7.34 2.39
CA VAL A 115 -10.41 -8.07 3.57
C VAL A 115 -11.76 -8.71 3.30
N SER A 116 -11.87 -9.98 3.61
CA SER A 116 -13.11 -10.74 3.44
C SER A 116 -13.35 -11.66 4.63
N SER A 117 -14.61 -12.01 4.84
CA SER A 117 -15.00 -12.91 5.93
C SER A 117 -15.64 -14.17 5.38
N SER A 118 -15.35 -15.30 6.00
CA SER A 118 -15.99 -16.57 5.74
C SER A 118 -16.08 -17.35 7.05
N GLY A 119 -17.30 -17.61 7.51
CA GLY A 119 -17.52 -18.21 8.83
C GLY A 119 -16.91 -17.35 9.94
N SER A 120 -16.02 -17.94 10.71
CA SER A 120 -15.27 -17.26 11.77
C SER A 120 -13.87 -16.81 11.33
N THR A 121 -13.58 -16.78 10.05
CA THR A 121 -12.26 -16.44 9.53
C THR A 121 -12.30 -15.14 8.75
N VAL A 122 -11.34 -14.24 9.04
CA VAL A 122 -11.03 -13.05 8.23
C VAL A 122 -9.83 -13.38 7.36
N THR A 123 -9.96 -13.18 6.07
CA THR A 123 -8.86 -13.36 5.10
C THR A 123 -8.41 -12.00 4.59
N VAL A 124 -7.11 -11.75 4.65
CA VAL A 124 -6.47 -10.52 4.15
C VAL A 124 -5.62 -10.89 2.95
N LYS A 125 -5.94 -10.32 1.80
CA LYS A 125 -5.22 -10.55 0.54
C LYS A 125 -4.68 -9.22 0.01
N THR A 126 -3.40 -9.18 -0.28
CA THR A 126 -2.75 -7.97 -0.81
C THR A 126 -1.89 -8.33 -2.02
N CYS A 127 -2.00 -7.50 -3.04
CA CYS A 127 -1.12 -7.53 -4.20
C CYS A 127 -0.11 -6.39 -4.08
N THR A 128 1.17 -6.72 -4.14
CA THR A 128 2.24 -5.74 -3.92
C THR A 128 2.76 -5.08 -5.19
N LYS A 129 2.42 -5.61 -6.37
CA LYS A 129 2.86 -5.07 -7.67
C LYS A 129 1.73 -5.11 -8.69
N SER A 130 1.85 -4.26 -9.70
CA SER A 130 0.95 -4.30 -10.86
C SER A 130 0.99 -5.69 -11.53
N GLY A 131 -0.17 -6.15 -11.99
CA GLY A 131 -0.30 -7.48 -12.61
C GLY A 131 -0.57 -8.61 -11.63
N CYS A 132 -0.32 -8.44 -10.36
CA CYS A 132 -0.65 -9.39 -9.29
C CYS A 132 -0.23 -10.82 -9.56
N GLY A 133 1.02 -11.01 -10.00
CA GLY A 133 1.59 -12.35 -10.16
C GLY A 133 1.63 -13.10 -8.82
N SER A 134 1.69 -14.41 -8.87
CA SER A 134 1.65 -15.25 -7.65
C SER A 134 2.76 -14.93 -6.63
N SER A 135 3.93 -14.47 -7.09
CA SER A 135 5.03 -14.04 -6.23
C SER A 135 4.78 -12.69 -5.54
N ASP A 136 3.81 -11.91 -6.01
CA ASP A 136 3.48 -10.58 -5.52
C ASP A 136 2.20 -10.58 -4.67
N GLN A 137 1.69 -11.74 -4.33
CA GLN A 137 0.48 -11.92 -3.53
C GLN A 137 0.83 -12.26 -2.10
N LEU A 138 0.18 -11.59 -1.17
CA LEU A 138 0.25 -11.88 0.27
C LEU A 138 -1.14 -12.28 0.75
N THR A 139 -1.21 -13.35 1.52
CA THR A 139 -2.46 -13.83 2.11
C THR A 139 -2.24 -14.14 3.59
N ALA A 140 -3.16 -13.69 4.44
CA ALA A 140 -3.19 -14.03 5.85
C ALA A 140 -4.62 -14.38 6.26
N SER A 141 -4.74 -15.26 7.24
CA SER A 141 -6.02 -15.66 7.81
C SER A 141 -6.02 -15.41 9.32
N ILE A 142 -7.10 -14.84 9.82
CA ILE A 142 -7.27 -14.50 11.23
C ILE A 142 -8.55 -15.19 11.69
N SER A 143 -8.43 -16.03 12.71
CA SER A 143 -9.58 -16.68 13.35
C SER A 143 -10.24 -15.74 14.34
N VAL A 144 -11.56 -15.71 14.33
CA VAL A 144 -12.39 -14.96 15.27
C VAL A 144 -13.17 -15.98 16.08
N ASP A 145 -12.65 -16.34 17.23
CA ASP A 145 -13.26 -17.31 18.16
C ASP A 145 -13.93 -16.63 19.34
#